data_7071d44a6705116a2a072262b60a949b
#
_entry.id   7071d44a6705116a2a072262b60a949b
#
_cell.length_a   1.000
_cell.length_b   1.000
_cell.length_c   1.000
_cell.angle_alpha   90.00
_cell.angle_beta   90.00
_cell.angle_gamma   90.00
#
_symmetry.space_group_name_H-M   'P 1'
#
loop_
_entity.id
_entity.type
_entity.pdbx_description
1 polymer ?
#
loop_
_entity_poly.entity_id
_entity_poly.type
_entity_poly.pdbx_seq_one_letter_code
_entity_poly.pdbx_strand_id
1 'polypeptide(L)'
;LALPRLYKRHLPLLTVVIRLIAHWPAALSLLPVALSFGVFLTITPDFVEGLGYKYKGVFNTIIVASSILMRLFAGKASDKYGRKPLLAIGGSLLFMGMGILSIATTQFEAALGGVVYGLSIGINMPTIFAWTTDLTPKGKIALGIGTTLVSLEIGIGLGAFVSGSLYSSDPNWLQYLYRYCAYTGGVMALILFYSNYLRRTYINS
;
A
#
# COMPACT_ATOMS: atom_id res chain seq x y z
N LEU A 1 25.68 19.28 -32.34
CA LEU A 1 24.86 18.43 -31.47
C LEU A 1 23.73 19.26 -30.89
N ALA A 2 22.57 19.28 -31.61
CA ALA A 2 21.37 20.00 -31.17
C ALA A 2 20.63 19.15 -30.15
N LEU A 3 20.60 19.57 -28.89
CA LEU A 3 19.73 19.00 -27.87
C LEU A 3 18.25 19.19 -28.30
N PRO A 4 17.43 18.15 -28.26
CA PRO A 4 16.05 18.27 -28.70
C PRO A 4 15.27 19.22 -27.80
N ARG A 5 14.51 20.15 -28.45
CA ARG A 5 13.63 21.16 -27.83
C ARG A 5 12.43 20.58 -27.06
N LEU A 6 12.62 19.55 -26.25
CA LEU A 6 11.54 18.84 -25.55
C LEU A 6 11.29 19.34 -24.13
N TYR A 7 12.01 20.36 -23.64
CA TYR A 7 11.88 20.81 -22.24
C TYR A 7 11.36 22.25 -22.14
N LYS A 8 10.25 22.58 -22.83
CA LYS A 8 9.52 23.83 -22.57
C LYS A 8 8.01 23.63 -22.64
N ARG A 9 7.47 22.84 -21.71
CA ARG A 9 6.09 23.03 -21.21
C ARG A 9 6.13 22.91 -19.72
N HIS A 10 6.21 24.04 -19.03
CA HIS A 10 5.80 24.15 -17.66
C HIS A 10 4.35 23.66 -17.61
N LEU A 11 4.14 22.42 -17.23
CA LEU A 11 2.81 21.91 -16.97
C LEU A 11 2.31 22.71 -15.75
N PRO A 12 1.26 23.53 -15.87
CA PRO A 12 0.74 24.24 -14.72
C PRO A 12 0.34 23.21 -13.65
N LEU A 13 0.64 23.49 -12.39
CA LEU A 13 0.29 22.64 -11.23
C LEU A 13 -1.14 22.10 -11.32
N LEU A 14 -2.06 22.91 -11.85
CA LEU A 14 -3.43 22.53 -12.15
C LEU A 14 -3.55 21.32 -13.09
N THR A 15 -2.69 21.18 -14.08
CA THR A 15 -2.69 20.04 -15.01
C THR A 15 -2.17 18.77 -14.34
N VAL A 16 -1.25 18.90 -13.39
CA VAL A 16 -0.79 17.78 -12.56
C VAL A 16 -1.92 17.33 -11.64
N VAL A 17 -2.62 18.25 -10.99
CA VAL A 17 -3.76 17.97 -10.10
C VAL A 17 -4.93 17.35 -10.86
N ILE A 18 -5.32 17.89 -12.04
CA ILE A 18 -6.39 17.32 -12.87
C ILE A 18 -6.03 15.91 -13.35
N ARG A 19 -4.76 15.61 -13.56
CA ARG A 19 -4.29 14.28 -13.96
C ARG A 19 -4.16 13.31 -12.80
N LEU A 20 -3.88 13.80 -11.58
CA LEU A 20 -4.07 13.02 -10.35
C LEU A 20 -5.53 12.51 -10.24
N ILE A 21 -6.49 13.36 -10.62
CA ILE A 21 -7.91 13.02 -10.67
C ILE A 21 -8.20 11.93 -11.73
N ALA A 22 -7.53 11.90 -12.87
CA ALA A 22 -7.75 10.88 -13.91
C ALA A 22 -7.30 9.47 -13.48
N HIS A 23 -6.35 9.36 -12.54
CA HIS A 23 -5.83 8.10 -11.99
C HIS A 23 -6.33 7.82 -10.56
N TRP A 24 -7.36 8.58 -10.11
CA TRP A 24 -7.88 8.51 -8.75
C TRP A 24 -8.20 7.09 -8.23
N PRO A 25 -8.67 6.10 -9.04
CA PRO A 25 -8.96 4.78 -8.48
C PRO A 25 -7.69 4.05 -8.04
N ALA A 26 -6.60 4.15 -8.82
CA ALA A 26 -5.31 3.57 -8.46
C ALA A 26 -4.68 4.33 -7.27
N ALA A 27 -4.71 5.67 -7.30
CA ALA A 27 -4.20 6.52 -6.23
C ALA A 27 -4.95 6.30 -4.90
N LEU A 28 -6.29 6.20 -4.93
CA LEU A 28 -7.07 5.90 -3.73
C LEU A 28 -6.80 4.50 -3.17
N SER A 29 -6.58 3.51 -4.05
CA SER A 29 -6.21 2.17 -3.61
C SER A 29 -4.81 2.12 -2.98
N LEU A 30 -3.94 3.07 -3.34
CA LEU A 30 -2.60 3.19 -2.79
C LEU A 30 -2.59 3.80 -1.38
N LEU A 31 -3.52 4.73 -1.08
CA LEU A 31 -3.52 5.45 0.20
C LEU A 31 -3.53 4.54 1.44
N PRO A 32 -4.40 3.52 1.57
CA PRO A 32 -4.37 2.61 2.72
C PRO A 32 -3.04 1.88 2.87
N VAL A 33 -2.46 1.46 1.75
CA VAL A 33 -1.17 0.74 1.72
C VAL A 33 -0.02 1.67 2.12
N ALA A 34 0.01 2.89 1.56
CA ALA A 34 1.04 3.88 1.84
C ALA A 34 0.96 4.39 3.28
N LEU A 35 -0.26 4.67 3.77
CA LEU A 35 -0.50 5.13 5.13
C LEU A 35 -0.08 4.06 6.14
N SER A 36 -0.47 2.80 5.92
CA SER A 36 -0.05 1.68 6.78
C SER A 36 1.46 1.48 6.77
N PHE A 37 2.12 1.73 5.64
CA PHE A 37 3.58 1.65 5.55
C PHE A 37 4.26 2.78 6.32
N GLY A 38 3.72 4.01 6.28
CA GLY A 38 4.21 5.14 7.08
C GLY A 38 4.06 4.90 8.58
N VAL A 39 2.89 4.41 9.02
CA VAL A 39 2.66 3.99 10.41
C VAL A 39 3.66 2.89 10.79
N PHE A 40 3.78 1.86 9.97
CA PHE A 40 4.70 0.76 10.18
C PHE A 40 6.15 1.22 10.38
N LEU A 41 6.68 2.08 9.52
CA LEU A 41 8.04 2.59 9.63
C LEU A 41 8.30 3.35 10.93
N THR A 42 7.29 4.05 11.44
CA THR A 42 7.41 4.91 12.62
C THR A 42 7.36 4.09 13.91
N ILE A 43 6.39 3.17 14.04
CA ILE A 43 6.11 2.52 15.33
C ILE A 43 6.74 1.13 15.49
N THR A 44 7.11 0.48 14.38
CA THR A 44 7.63 -0.88 14.43
C THR A 44 8.88 -1.06 15.27
N PRO A 45 9.86 -0.12 15.27
CA PRO A 45 11.04 -0.26 16.11
C PRO A 45 10.72 -0.37 17.60
N ASP A 46 9.76 0.43 18.08
CA ASP A 46 9.35 0.42 19.49
C ASP A 46 8.48 -0.81 19.81
N PHE A 47 7.63 -1.19 18.86
CA PHE A 47 6.78 -2.38 18.98
C PHE A 47 7.60 -3.66 19.14
N VAL A 48 8.59 -3.89 18.28
CA VAL A 48 9.43 -5.11 18.35
C VAL A 48 10.37 -5.09 19.55
N GLU A 49 10.82 -3.92 20.00
CA GLU A 49 11.57 -3.77 21.24
C GLU A 49 10.71 -4.18 22.44
N GLY A 50 9.47 -3.70 22.52
CA GLY A 50 8.51 -4.08 23.56
C GLY A 50 8.20 -5.59 23.61
N LEU A 51 8.30 -6.30 22.47
CA LEU A 51 8.17 -7.75 22.37
C LEU A 51 9.47 -8.51 22.69
N GLY A 52 10.55 -7.82 23.04
CA GLY A 52 11.81 -8.43 23.41
C GLY A 52 12.66 -8.96 22.25
N TYR A 53 12.47 -8.44 21.03
CA TYR A 53 13.37 -8.77 19.92
C TYR A 53 14.78 -8.23 20.18
N LYS A 54 15.77 -9.10 20.23
CA LYS A 54 17.17 -8.74 20.39
C LYS A 54 17.69 -7.89 19.22
N TYR A 55 17.24 -8.20 18.01
CA TYR A 55 17.60 -7.50 16.78
C TYR A 55 16.36 -7.06 16.03
N LYS A 56 16.06 -5.77 16.03
CA LYS A 56 14.89 -5.17 15.36
C LYS A 56 14.84 -5.47 13.86
N GLY A 57 16.01 -5.60 13.21
CA GLY A 57 16.14 -5.92 11.79
C GLY A 57 15.59 -7.30 11.39
N VAL A 58 15.55 -8.27 12.30
CA VAL A 58 15.00 -9.62 12.02
C VAL A 58 13.54 -9.53 11.62
N PHE A 59 12.75 -8.73 12.32
CA PHE A 59 11.35 -8.53 12.00
C PHE A 59 11.15 -7.92 10.61
N ASN A 60 11.92 -6.88 10.28
CA ASN A 60 11.90 -6.28 8.94
C ASN A 60 12.31 -7.28 7.85
N THR A 61 13.29 -8.15 8.14
CA THR A 61 13.72 -9.19 7.20
C THR A 61 12.60 -10.16 6.87
N ILE A 62 11.80 -10.57 7.87
CA ILE A 62 10.62 -11.44 7.68
C ILE A 62 9.64 -10.81 6.70
N ILE A 63 9.31 -9.53 6.88
CA ILE A 63 8.38 -8.81 6.01
C ILE A 63 8.92 -8.68 4.60
N VAL A 64 10.18 -8.28 4.46
CA VAL A 64 10.81 -8.10 3.15
C VAL A 64 10.89 -9.43 2.41
N ALA A 65 11.30 -10.51 3.06
CA ALA A 65 11.36 -11.85 2.47
C ALA A 65 9.98 -12.31 1.97
N SER A 66 8.93 -12.14 2.78
CA SER A 66 7.55 -12.46 2.42
C SER A 66 7.05 -11.61 1.26
N SER A 67 7.41 -10.32 1.23
CA SER A 67 7.06 -9.41 0.13
C SER A 67 7.74 -9.80 -1.18
N ILE A 68 9.04 -10.15 -1.14
CA ILE A 68 9.77 -10.60 -2.33
C ILE A 68 9.16 -11.89 -2.87
N LEU A 69 8.91 -12.87 -2.00
CA LEU A 69 8.29 -14.13 -2.39
C LEU A 69 6.97 -13.90 -3.12
N MET A 70 6.11 -13.05 -2.58
CA MET A 70 4.81 -12.78 -3.18
C MET A 70 4.90 -12.00 -4.49
N ARG A 71 5.87 -11.11 -4.66
CA ARG A 71 6.11 -10.36 -5.92
C ARG A 71 6.36 -11.27 -7.11
N LEU A 72 6.99 -12.43 -6.91
CA LEU A 72 7.27 -13.39 -7.98
C LEU A 72 5.97 -13.92 -8.61
N PHE A 73 4.90 -14.00 -7.85
CA PHE A 73 3.60 -14.52 -8.29
C PHE A 73 2.60 -13.42 -8.63
N ALA A 74 2.68 -12.27 -7.94
CA ALA A 74 1.70 -11.17 -8.05
C ALA A 74 1.59 -10.62 -9.47
N GLY A 75 2.69 -10.48 -10.20
CA GLY A 75 2.67 -9.98 -11.58
C GLY A 75 1.82 -10.86 -12.49
N LYS A 76 2.13 -12.16 -12.56
CA LYS A 76 1.38 -13.13 -13.38
C LYS A 76 -0.07 -13.26 -12.96
N ALA A 77 -0.34 -13.26 -11.65
CA ALA A 77 -1.69 -13.31 -11.10
C ALA A 77 -2.50 -12.06 -11.48
N SER A 78 -1.89 -10.88 -11.42
CA SER A 78 -2.48 -9.60 -11.78
C SER A 78 -2.88 -9.55 -13.27
N ASP A 79 -2.04 -10.10 -14.15
CA ASP A 79 -2.33 -10.16 -15.58
C ASP A 79 -3.44 -11.17 -15.90
N LYS A 80 -3.48 -12.31 -15.19
CA LYS A 80 -4.45 -13.39 -15.41
C LYS A 80 -5.83 -13.07 -14.83
N TYR A 81 -5.90 -12.59 -13.60
CA TYR A 81 -7.16 -12.40 -12.86
C TYR A 81 -7.66 -10.95 -12.87
N GLY A 82 -6.82 -10.02 -13.33
CA GLY A 82 -7.10 -8.58 -13.36
C GLY A 82 -6.62 -7.85 -12.11
N ARG A 83 -6.47 -6.52 -12.26
CA ARG A 83 -5.88 -5.65 -11.22
C ARG A 83 -6.76 -5.56 -9.97
N LYS A 84 -8.05 -5.26 -10.14
CA LYS A 84 -8.99 -5.02 -9.03
C LYS A 84 -9.17 -6.23 -8.11
N PRO A 85 -9.42 -7.47 -8.61
CA PRO A 85 -9.55 -8.63 -7.73
C PRO A 85 -8.27 -8.90 -6.93
N LEU A 86 -7.11 -8.73 -7.55
CA LEU A 86 -5.85 -8.98 -6.86
C LEU A 86 -5.57 -7.92 -5.80
N LEU A 87 -5.89 -6.65 -6.07
CA LEU A 87 -5.81 -5.57 -5.07
C LEU A 87 -6.79 -5.77 -3.92
N ALA A 88 -7.97 -6.34 -4.17
CA ALA A 88 -8.93 -6.69 -3.12
C ALA A 88 -8.34 -7.77 -2.19
N ILE A 89 -7.67 -8.80 -2.74
CA ILE A 89 -6.94 -9.79 -1.97
C ILE A 89 -5.81 -9.13 -1.18
N GLY A 90 -5.05 -8.24 -1.81
CA GLY A 90 -3.98 -7.47 -1.16
C GLY A 90 -4.49 -6.62 0.01
N GLY A 91 -5.65 -5.96 -0.14
CA GLY A 91 -6.32 -5.21 0.92
C GLY A 91 -6.80 -6.12 2.07
N SER A 92 -7.33 -7.31 1.76
CA SER A 92 -7.71 -8.31 2.77
C SER A 92 -6.50 -8.81 3.57
N LEU A 93 -5.37 -9.05 2.90
CA LEU A 93 -4.12 -9.40 3.59
C LEU A 93 -3.58 -8.25 4.42
N LEU A 94 -3.75 -7.00 3.98
CA LEU A 94 -3.41 -5.81 4.77
C LEU A 94 -4.24 -5.77 6.06
N PHE A 95 -5.56 -5.96 5.94
CA PHE A 95 -6.47 -6.04 7.08
C PHE A 95 -6.04 -7.14 8.07
N MET A 96 -5.79 -8.36 7.57
CA MET A 96 -5.38 -9.49 8.40
C MET A 96 -4.01 -9.28 9.06
N GLY A 97 -3.01 -8.86 8.29
CA GLY A 97 -1.65 -8.67 8.79
C GLY A 97 -1.57 -7.59 9.87
N MET A 98 -2.15 -6.42 9.61
CA MET A 98 -2.23 -5.33 10.59
C MET A 98 -3.15 -5.68 11.76
N GLY A 99 -4.21 -6.46 11.53
CA GLY A 99 -5.08 -6.98 12.57
C GLY A 99 -4.33 -7.90 13.54
N ILE A 100 -3.53 -8.84 13.03
CA ILE A 100 -2.69 -9.71 13.86
C ILE A 100 -1.68 -8.88 14.66
N LEU A 101 -1.00 -7.91 14.01
CA LEU A 101 -0.05 -7.03 14.71
C LEU A 101 -0.73 -6.22 15.82
N SER A 102 -2.00 -5.84 15.64
CA SER A 102 -2.76 -5.06 16.64
C SER A 102 -3.09 -5.82 17.93
N ILE A 103 -2.98 -7.14 17.92
CA ILE A 103 -3.26 -7.99 19.09
C ILE A 103 -2.03 -8.82 19.49
N ALA A 104 -0.93 -8.71 18.77
CA ALA A 104 0.27 -9.49 19.02
C ALA A 104 0.91 -9.12 20.36
N THR A 105 1.15 -10.11 21.18
CA THR A 105 1.82 -10.02 22.50
C THR A 105 3.10 -10.85 22.55
N THR A 106 3.32 -11.69 21.56
CA THR A 106 4.49 -12.57 21.45
C THR A 106 5.26 -12.30 20.16
N GLN A 107 6.55 -12.64 20.15
CA GLN A 107 7.38 -12.56 18.95
C GLN A 107 6.83 -13.41 17.79
N PHE A 108 6.25 -14.56 18.10
CA PHE A 108 5.68 -15.46 17.11
C PHE A 108 4.44 -14.86 16.43
N GLU A 109 3.51 -14.30 17.21
CA GLU A 109 2.32 -13.61 16.69
C GLU A 109 2.72 -12.41 15.81
N ALA A 110 3.70 -11.63 16.28
CA ALA A 110 4.24 -10.52 15.49
C ALA A 110 4.86 -11.02 14.18
N ALA A 111 5.65 -12.10 14.20
CA ALA A 111 6.23 -12.69 13.01
C ALA A 111 5.14 -13.14 12.01
N LEU A 112 4.07 -13.78 12.49
CA LEU A 112 2.93 -14.15 11.64
C LEU A 112 2.25 -12.92 11.02
N GLY A 113 1.97 -11.91 11.81
CA GLY A 113 1.43 -10.64 11.31
C GLY A 113 2.35 -9.99 10.27
N GLY A 114 3.66 -10.01 10.54
CA GLY A 114 4.69 -9.52 9.63
C GLY A 114 4.73 -10.27 8.30
N VAL A 115 4.63 -11.61 8.31
CA VAL A 115 4.54 -12.43 7.09
C VAL A 115 3.32 -12.02 6.27
N VAL A 116 2.13 -11.98 6.88
CA VAL A 116 0.88 -11.64 6.18
C VAL A 116 0.91 -10.20 5.65
N TYR A 117 1.45 -9.27 6.41
CA TYR A 117 1.64 -7.89 5.97
C TYR A 117 2.63 -7.81 4.81
N GLY A 118 3.75 -8.54 4.86
CA GLY A 118 4.71 -8.63 3.76
C GLY A 118 4.09 -9.17 2.47
N LEU A 119 3.27 -10.22 2.56
CA LEU A 119 2.51 -10.74 1.41
C LEU A 119 1.58 -9.69 0.82
N SER A 120 0.90 -8.90 1.67
CA SER A 120 0.06 -7.78 1.23
C SER A 120 0.83 -6.76 0.42
N ILE A 121 1.99 -6.28 0.93
CA ILE A 121 2.86 -5.32 0.21
C ILE A 121 3.33 -5.92 -1.11
N GLY A 122 3.68 -7.21 -1.11
CA GLY A 122 4.14 -7.94 -2.29
C GLY A 122 3.11 -8.01 -3.42
N ILE A 123 1.81 -8.02 -3.08
CA ILE A 123 0.71 -7.94 -4.06
C ILE A 123 0.42 -6.49 -4.45
N ASN A 124 0.19 -5.63 -3.47
CA ASN A 124 -0.37 -4.29 -3.71
C ASN A 124 0.56 -3.42 -4.55
N MET A 125 1.84 -3.34 -4.19
CA MET A 125 2.79 -2.44 -4.85
C MET A 125 2.90 -2.70 -6.36
N PRO A 126 3.28 -3.90 -6.84
CA PRO A 126 3.42 -4.12 -8.28
C PRO A 126 2.08 -4.01 -9.00
N THR A 127 0.97 -4.43 -8.38
CA THR A 127 -0.36 -4.40 -9.00
C THR A 127 -0.87 -2.97 -9.18
N ILE A 128 -0.64 -2.07 -8.22
CA ILE A 128 -1.01 -0.65 -8.32
C ILE A 128 -0.21 0.03 -9.42
N PHE A 129 1.10 -0.18 -9.49
CA PHE A 129 1.92 0.38 -10.57
C PHE A 129 1.51 -0.15 -11.95
N ALA A 130 1.21 -1.45 -12.07
CA ALA A 130 0.69 -2.02 -13.30
C ALA A 130 -0.67 -1.41 -13.67
N TRP A 131 -1.58 -1.24 -12.70
CA TRP A 131 -2.87 -0.60 -12.94
C TRP A 131 -2.73 0.87 -13.34
N THR A 132 -1.80 1.60 -12.73
CA THR A 132 -1.46 2.97 -13.14
C THR A 132 -1.01 3.02 -14.61
N THR A 133 -0.16 2.09 -15.05
CA THR A 133 0.29 2.03 -16.45
C THR A 133 -0.85 1.69 -17.40
N ASP A 134 -1.76 0.79 -17.01
CA ASP A 134 -2.95 0.43 -17.80
C ASP A 134 -3.91 1.63 -17.99
N LEU A 135 -4.02 2.51 -16.98
CA LEU A 135 -4.85 3.71 -17.03
C LEU A 135 -4.17 4.90 -17.76
N THR A 136 -2.87 4.82 -18.00
CA THR A 136 -2.09 5.94 -18.54
C THR A 136 -1.97 5.83 -20.06
N PRO A 137 -2.29 6.89 -20.84
CA PRO A 137 -2.11 6.88 -22.28
C PRO A 137 -0.66 6.60 -22.69
N LYS A 138 -0.49 5.87 -23.81
CA LYS A 138 0.82 5.59 -24.38
C LYS A 138 1.61 6.89 -24.59
N GLY A 139 2.89 6.90 -24.21
CA GLY A 139 3.76 8.09 -24.28
C GLY A 139 3.73 8.99 -23.03
N LYS A 140 2.88 8.71 -22.02
CA LYS A 140 2.80 9.46 -20.76
C LYS A 140 3.01 8.57 -19.51
N ILE A 141 3.46 7.34 -19.70
CA ILE A 141 3.62 6.34 -18.62
C ILE A 141 4.50 6.87 -17.48
N ALA A 142 5.62 7.54 -17.81
CA ALA A 142 6.50 8.14 -16.81
C ALA A 142 5.76 9.17 -15.92
N LEU A 143 4.82 9.94 -16.49
CA LEU A 143 4.00 10.88 -15.73
C LEU A 143 3.02 10.16 -14.81
N GLY A 144 2.37 9.09 -15.30
CA GLY A 144 1.45 8.28 -14.48
C GLY A 144 2.17 7.64 -13.28
N ILE A 145 3.33 7.04 -13.50
CA ILE A 145 4.17 6.48 -12.44
C ILE A 145 4.60 7.58 -11.46
N GLY A 146 5.05 8.73 -11.97
CA GLY A 146 5.46 9.86 -11.12
C GLY A 146 4.34 10.34 -10.20
N THR A 147 3.10 10.46 -10.71
CA THR A 147 1.95 10.86 -9.89
C THR A 147 1.60 9.81 -8.83
N THR A 148 1.73 8.53 -9.17
CA THR A 148 1.53 7.43 -8.21
C THR A 148 2.59 7.44 -7.11
N LEU A 149 3.85 7.71 -7.45
CA LEU A 149 4.92 7.87 -6.46
C LEU A 149 4.67 9.05 -5.52
N VAL A 150 4.23 10.20 -6.04
CA VAL A 150 3.86 11.35 -5.19
C VAL A 150 2.72 10.98 -4.22
N SER A 151 1.71 10.24 -4.69
CA SER A 151 0.61 9.76 -3.82
C SER A 151 1.12 8.78 -2.76
N LEU A 152 2.10 7.93 -3.11
CA LEU A 152 2.76 7.02 -2.18
C LEU A 152 3.47 7.80 -1.06
N GLU A 153 4.31 8.78 -1.43
CA GLU A 153 5.07 9.58 -0.48
C GLU A 153 4.14 10.40 0.45
N ILE A 154 3.07 10.97 -0.09
CA ILE A 154 2.07 11.68 0.71
C ILE A 154 1.42 10.71 1.72
N GLY A 155 1.05 9.51 1.29
CA GLY A 155 0.46 8.50 2.17
C GLY A 155 1.42 8.07 3.28
N ILE A 156 2.69 7.81 2.95
CA ILE A 156 3.73 7.46 3.93
C ILE A 156 3.94 8.61 4.93
N GLY A 157 4.08 9.85 4.42
CA GLY A 157 4.27 11.03 5.26
C GLY A 157 3.10 11.27 6.20
N LEU A 158 1.86 11.12 5.73
CA LEU A 158 0.66 11.22 6.57
C LEU A 158 0.62 10.11 7.63
N GLY A 159 0.96 8.88 7.26
CA GLY A 159 1.02 7.76 8.21
C GLY A 159 2.06 8.00 9.31
N ALA A 160 3.26 8.45 8.95
CA ALA A 160 4.29 8.80 9.89
C ALA A 160 3.90 9.99 10.79
N PHE A 161 3.31 11.04 10.20
CA PHE A 161 2.84 12.22 10.95
C PHE A 161 1.76 11.86 11.97
N VAL A 162 0.75 11.10 11.55
CA VAL A 162 -0.33 10.64 12.44
C VAL A 162 0.22 9.78 13.56
N SER A 163 1.14 8.86 13.26
CA SER A 163 1.77 8.01 14.28
C SER A 163 2.56 8.83 15.30
N GLY A 164 3.34 9.81 14.82
CA GLY A 164 4.14 10.67 15.69
C GLY A 164 3.28 11.61 16.53
N SER A 165 2.19 12.16 15.97
CA SER A 165 1.28 13.08 16.69
C SER A 165 0.41 12.38 17.73
N LEU A 166 0.12 11.08 17.52
CA LEU A 166 -0.65 10.26 18.46
C LEU A 166 0.26 9.48 19.43
N TYR A 167 1.56 9.78 19.44
CA TYR A 167 2.48 9.17 20.40
C TYR A 167 1.98 9.41 21.83
N SER A 168 1.81 8.34 22.57
CA SER A 168 1.24 8.36 23.91
C SER A 168 2.05 7.48 24.85
N SER A 169 2.01 7.81 26.14
CA SER A 169 2.58 6.97 27.21
C SER A 169 1.73 5.72 27.49
N ASP A 170 0.57 5.56 26.84
CA ASP A 170 -0.25 4.36 26.96
C ASP A 170 0.46 3.18 26.26
N PRO A 171 0.76 2.06 26.95
CA PRO A 171 1.40 0.88 26.35
C PRO A 171 0.63 0.30 25.15
N ASN A 172 -0.68 0.51 25.08
CA ASN A 172 -1.54 -0.03 24.02
C ASN A 172 -1.65 0.85 22.78
N TRP A 173 -1.09 2.06 22.78
CA TRP A 173 -1.25 3.01 21.66
C TRP A 173 -0.73 2.45 20.33
N LEU A 174 0.35 1.66 20.33
CA LEU A 174 0.91 0.99 19.15
C LEU A 174 -0.10 0.02 18.53
N GLN A 175 -0.80 -0.75 19.38
CA GLN A 175 -1.82 -1.70 18.95
C GLN A 175 -3.02 -0.99 18.32
N TYR A 176 -3.43 0.16 18.85
CA TYR A 176 -4.51 0.97 18.25
C TYR A 176 -4.14 1.45 16.85
N LEU A 177 -2.91 1.90 16.62
CA LEU A 177 -2.46 2.35 15.30
C LEU A 177 -2.47 1.22 14.27
N TYR A 178 -1.99 0.04 14.62
CA TYR A 178 -2.09 -1.15 13.76
C TYR A 178 -3.55 -1.51 13.45
N ARG A 179 -4.45 -1.38 14.42
CA ARG A 179 -5.88 -1.64 14.25
C ARG A 179 -6.53 -0.65 13.27
N TYR A 180 -6.21 0.62 13.35
CA TYR A 180 -6.68 1.62 12.37
C TYR A 180 -6.16 1.31 10.97
N CYS A 181 -4.90 0.94 10.82
CA CYS A 181 -4.35 0.51 9.54
C CYS A 181 -5.07 -0.75 8.99
N ALA A 182 -5.42 -1.70 9.86
CA ALA A 182 -6.22 -2.85 9.46
C ALA A 182 -7.56 -2.40 8.86
N TYR A 183 -8.31 -1.54 9.53
CA TYR A 183 -9.60 -1.06 9.02
C TYR A 183 -9.49 -0.40 7.65
N THR A 184 -8.45 0.40 7.39
CA THR A 184 -8.24 1.01 6.07
C THR A 184 -8.02 -0.03 4.98
N GLY A 185 -7.28 -1.12 5.28
CA GLY A 185 -7.12 -2.26 4.37
C GLY A 185 -8.43 -3.00 4.10
N GLY A 186 -9.24 -3.20 5.13
CA GLY A 186 -10.58 -3.81 5.01
C GLY A 186 -11.52 -2.99 4.14
N VAL A 187 -11.57 -1.68 4.34
CA VAL A 187 -12.37 -0.76 3.51
C VAL A 187 -11.91 -0.80 2.05
N MET A 188 -10.60 -0.78 1.81
CA MET A 188 -10.03 -0.93 0.45
C MET A 188 -10.50 -2.23 -0.21
N ALA A 189 -10.40 -3.36 0.51
CA ALA A 189 -10.82 -4.66 0.00
C ALA A 189 -12.31 -4.67 -0.37
N LEU A 190 -13.17 -4.19 0.52
CA LEU A 190 -14.62 -4.13 0.29
C LEU A 190 -15.00 -3.28 -0.93
N ILE A 191 -14.42 -2.09 -1.06
CA ILE A 191 -14.67 -1.20 -2.21
C ILE A 191 -14.28 -1.87 -3.53
N LEU A 192 -13.11 -2.54 -3.55
CA LEU A 192 -12.61 -3.18 -4.76
C LEU A 192 -13.40 -4.45 -5.11
N PHE A 193 -13.81 -5.26 -4.12
CA PHE A 193 -14.71 -6.41 -4.34
C PHE A 193 -16.04 -5.95 -4.90
N TYR A 194 -16.67 -4.95 -4.29
CA TYR A 194 -17.95 -4.41 -4.73
C TYR A 194 -17.88 -3.82 -6.15
N SER A 195 -16.84 -3.04 -6.44
CA SER A 195 -16.60 -2.48 -7.78
C SER A 195 -16.38 -3.57 -8.85
N ASN A 196 -15.76 -4.69 -8.47
CA ASN A 196 -15.57 -5.81 -9.39
C ASN A 196 -16.86 -6.61 -9.59
N TYR A 197 -17.66 -6.78 -8.54
CA TYR A 197 -18.97 -7.45 -8.60
C TYR A 197 -19.94 -6.72 -9.53
N LEU A 198 -20.12 -5.41 -9.36
CA LEU A 198 -20.98 -4.59 -10.20
C LEU A 198 -20.58 -4.69 -11.69
N ARG A 199 -19.29 -4.63 -11.99
CA ARG A 199 -18.82 -4.76 -13.37
C ARG A 199 -19.21 -6.10 -14.01
N ARG A 200 -19.13 -7.20 -13.27
CA ARG A 200 -19.49 -8.54 -13.77
C ARG A 200 -21.00 -8.66 -14.04
N THR A 201 -21.81 -8.05 -13.19
CA THR A 201 -23.27 -8.09 -13.32
C THR A 201 -23.74 -7.29 -14.55
N TYR A 202 -23.15 -6.11 -14.81
CA TYR A 202 -23.50 -5.27 -15.97
C TYR A 202 -23.02 -5.82 -17.32
N ILE A 203 -22.01 -6.67 -17.36
CA ILE A 203 -21.51 -7.26 -18.62
C ILE A 203 -22.30 -8.52 -18.99
N ASN A 204 -22.92 -9.18 -18.01
CA ASN A 204 -23.68 -10.42 -18.22
C ASN A 204 -25.21 -10.19 -18.32
N SER A 205 -25.68 -8.94 -18.22
CA SER A 205 -27.04 -8.49 -18.52
C SER A 205 -27.12 -7.86 -19.93
#